data_8f3ad845978c44e71630ce14a790c087
#
_entry.id   8f3ad845978c44e71630ce14a790c087
#
_cell.length_a   1.000
_cell.length_b   1.000
_cell.length_c   1.000
_cell.angle_alpha   90.00
_cell.angle_beta   90.00
_cell.angle_gamma   90.00
#
_symmetry.space_group_name_H-M   'P 1'
#
loop_
_entity.id
_entity.type
_entity.pdbx_description
1 polymer ?
#
loop_
_entity_poly.entity_id
_entity_poly.type
_entity_poly.pdbx_seq_one_letter_code
_entity_poly.pdbx_strand_id
1 'polypeptide(L)'
;MKPTLLLLSFLILSCQDFSLKNDQSNKNLTSYVNTFVGTGGHGHTYPGATLPFGMMQLSPDTRLDGWDGCSGYHYSDSHIYGFSHTHLSGTGVSDYGDVLLMPTNKINFNNGSDGKDGYRSSFLHENEVASPGYYNVYLDDTNIEVSLSVSKRSGIHKYKFSEGSKQIVILDLEHRDEVLDSKLLVENNQLVSGHRFSKAWATDQRLFFDIEFSRPFTNVTFLEGKTSGKRVKAAFEFDLSESNILEVQVGISAVDNEGSRKNRITELKDKSLDKLRVEANTIWEEQLNKIVVETYDKQDMYTFYSALYHTMIAPNLYQDVDGRYRGMDMNIHQDEKSDYYTVFSLWDTYRAAHPLYTIIEQERTNDFINTFLNKYDEGGIMPIWDLAANY
;
A
#
# COMPACT_ATOMS: atom_id res chain seq x y z
N MET A 1 -91.72 -2.18 7.17
CA MET A 1 -90.44 -1.55 7.42
C MET A 1 -89.35 -2.64 7.31
N LYS A 2 -88.60 -2.68 6.27
CA LYS A 2 -87.45 -3.64 6.09
C LYS A 2 -86.18 -2.90 6.38
N PRO A 3 -85.23 -3.40 7.16
CA PRO A 3 -83.93 -2.79 7.32
C PRO A 3 -82.99 -3.26 6.18
N THR A 4 -82.36 -2.30 5.53
CA THR A 4 -81.36 -2.49 4.48
C THR A 4 -79.99 -2.74 5.15
N LEU A 5 -79.42 -3.94 4.87
CA LEU A 5 -78.12 -4.31 5.37
C LEU A 5 -77.04 -3.71 4.43
N LEU A 6 -76.22 -2.82 4.94
CA LEU A 6 -75.06 -2.24 4.22
C LEU A 6 -73.89 -3.20 4.41
N LEU A 7 -73.44 -3.83 3.31
CA LEU A 7 -72.22 -4.67 3.25
C LEU A 7 -71.02 -3.74 3.04
N LEU A 8 -70.19 -3.60 4.11
CA LEU A 8 -68.90 -2.92 4.01
C LEU A 8 -67.86 -3.93 3.56
N SER A 9 -67.42 -3.87 2.29
CA SER A 9 -66.34 -4.69 1.77
C SER A 9 -64.99 -4.07 2.18
N PHE A 10 -64.29 -4.74 3.06
CA PHE A 10 -62.88 -4.42 3.38
C PHE A 10 -61.99 -4.92 2.20
N LEU A 11 -61.43 -3.97 1.45
CA LEU A 11 -60.32 -4.25 0.57
C LEU A 11 -59.02 -4.41 1.42
N ILE A 12 -58.61 -5.67 1.58
CA ILE A 12 -57.29 -5.97 2.15
C ILE A 12 -56.30 -5.75 0.98
N LEU A 13 -55.56 -4.61 1.01
CA LEU A 13 -54.35 -4.42 0.24
C LEU A 13 -53.29 -5.36 0.85
N SER A 14 -53.02 -6.46 0.20
CA SER A 14 -51.87 -7.29 0.46
C SER A 14 -50.62 -6.47 0.01
N CYS A 15 -49.85 -5.99 0.95
CA CYS A 15 -48.47 -5.63 0.68
C CYS A 15 -47.72 -6.89 0.27
N GLN A 16 -47.50 -7.08 -1.01
CA GLN A 16 -46.52 -8.05 -1.46
C GLN A 16 -45.16 -7.48 -1.03
N ASP A 17 -44.52 -8.15 -0.09
CA ASP A 17 -43.11 -7.98 0.17
C ASP A 17 -42.35 -8.23 -1.14
N PHE A 18 -41.91 -7.16 -1.77
CA PHE A 18 -40.87 -7.20 -2.78
C PHE A 18 -39.57 -7.58 -2.06
N SER A 19 -39.40 -8.86 -1.76
CA SER A 19 -38.07 -9.37 -1.47
C SER A 19 -37.29 -9.24 -2.78
N LEU A 20 -36.51 -8.19 -2.89
CA LEU A 20 -35.39 -8.13 -3.82
C LEU A 20 -34.55 -9.37 -3.52
N LYS A 21 -34.73 -10.42 -4.32
CA LYS A 21 -33.71 -11.47 -4.40
C LYS A 21 -32.43 -10.73 -4.77
N ASN A 22 -31.57 -10.59 -3.77
CA ASN A 22 -30.18 -10.23 -3.98
C ASN A 22 -29.60 -11.34 -4.86
N ASP A 23 -29.73 -11.18 -6.16
CA ASP A 23 -28.94 -11.93 -7.14
C ASP A 23 -27.52 -11.36 -6.99
N GLN A 24 -26.81 -11.87 -5.96
CA GLN A 24 -25.36 -11.68 -5.86
C GLN A 24 -24.72 -12.48 -6.99
N SER A 25 -25.01 -12.08 -8.23
CA SER A 25 -24.11 -12.38 -9.32
C SER A 25 -22.76 -11.82 -8.89
N ASN A 26 -21.77 -12.67 -8.83
CA ASN A 26 -20.38 -12.36 -8.55
C ASN A 26 -19.93 -11.29 -9.56
N LYS A 27 -20.29 -10.03 -9.31
CA LYS A 27 -19.90 -8.89 -10.14
C LYS A 27 -18.43 -8.69 -9.83
N ASN A 28 -17.56 -9.07 -10.75
CA ASN A 28 -16.11 -8.84 -10.65
C ASN A 28 -15.83 -7.32 -10.85
N LEU A 29 -16.13 -6.51 -9.82
CA LEU A 29 -16.05 -5.04 -9.88
C LEU A 29 -14.60 -4.57 -9.95
N THR A 30 -13.67 -5.32 -9.36
CA THR A 30 -12.24 -5.04 -9.44
C THR A 30 -11.73 -5.05 -10.88
N SER A 31 -12.39 -5.81 -11.79
CA SER A 31 -12.03 -5.81 -13.20
C SER A 31 -12.31 -4.50 -13.94
N TYR A 32 -13.12 -3.61 -13.36
CA TYR A 32 -13.36 -2.27 -13.89
C TYR A 32 -12.41 -1.21 -13.33
N VAL A 33 -11.55 -1.56 -12.39
CA VAL A 33 -10.56 -0.63 -11.83
C VAL A 33 -9.30 -0.63 -12.69
N ASN A 34 -8.93 0.54 -13.18
CA ASN A 34 -7.64 0.79 -13.79
C ASN A 34 -6.76 1.58 -12.82
N THR A 35 -5.84 0.91 -12.14
CA THR A 35 -4.93 1.51 -11.16
C THR A 35 -3.89 2.46 -11.78
N PHE A 36 -3.70 2.43 -13.11
CA PHE A 36 -2.82 3.37 -13.81
C PHE A 36 -3.46 4.75 -14.07
N VAL A 37 -4.76 4.92 -13.82
CA VAL A 37 -5.39 6.25 -13.91
C VAL A 37 -4.72 7.18 -12.91
N GLY A 38 -4.25 8.34 -13.38
CA GLY A 38 -3.55 9.32 -12.54
C GLY A 38 -2.06 9.06 -12.32
N THR A 39 -1.46 8.04 -12.92
CA THR A 39 0.00 7.78 -12.82
C THR A 39 0.83 8.54 -13.86
N GLY A 40 0.20 9.22 -14.83
CA GLY A 40 0.86 10.04 -15.83
C GLY A 40 0.50 11.52 -15.74
N GLY A 41 1.19 12.37 -16.50
CA GLY A 41 1.00 13.82 -16.43
C GLY A 41 1.28 14.37 -15.03
N HIS A 42 0.31 15.06 -14.43
CA HIS A 42 0.40 15.60 -13.06
C HIS A 42 -0.54 14.85 -12.09
N GLY A 43 -0.73 13.55 -12.28
CA GLY A 43 -1.71 12.79 -11.52
C GLY A 43 -1.27 12.41 -10.10
N HIS A 44 0.02 12.25 -9.85
CA HIS A 44 0.64 11.97 -8.55
C HIS A 44 0.03 10.77 -7.81
N THR A 45 -0.11 9.63 -8.50
CA THR A 45 -0.52 8.38 -7.88
C THR A 45 0.36 7.21 -8.35
N TYR A 46 0.20 6.05 -7.75
CA TYR A 46 0.99 4.86 -8.00
C TYR A 46 0.08 3.67 -8.37
N PRO A 47 0.57 2.71 -9.21
CA PRO A 47 -0.23 1.57 -9.65
C PRO A 47 -0.11 0.35 -8.73
N GLY A 48 0.76 0.39 -7.72
CA GLY A 48 1.13 -0.76 -6.90
C GLY A 48 0.01 -1.31 -6.02
N ALA A 49 0.32 -2.39 -5.31
CA ALA A 49 -0.61 -3.06 -4.43
C ALA A 49 -0.87 -2.25 -3.16
N THR A 50 -2.14 -2.01 -2.84
CA THR A 50 -2.61 -1.44 -1.58
C THR A 50 -3.98 -2.00 -1.22
N LEU A 51 -4.34 -2.03 0.06
CA LEU A 51 -5.70 -2.28 0.53
C LEU A 51 -6.45 -0.96 0.75
N PRO A 52 -7.80 -0.99 0.82
CA PRO A 52 -8.57 0.21 1.17
C PRO A 52 -8.06 0.82 2.47
N PHE A 53 -7.62 2.08 2.40
CA PHE A 53 -7.06 2.85 3.52
C PHE A 53 -5.89 2.16 4.23
N GLY A 54 -5.15 1.27 3.55
CA GLY A 54 -4.07 0.48 4.15
C GLY A 54 -2.84 1.31 4.51
N MET A 55 -2.04 0.82 5.47
CA MET A 55 -0.74 1.38 5.83
C MET A 55 0.35 0.97 4.83
N MET A 56 0.21 -0.20 4.19
CA MET A 56 1.14 -0.72 3.20
C MET A 56 0.72 -0.25 1.80
N GLN A 57 1.60 0.49 1.13
CA GLN A 57 1.50 0.85 -0.29
C GLN A 57 2.75 0.32 -0.99
N LEU A 58 2.67 -0.90 -1.50
CA LEU A 58 3.78 -1.63 -2.12
C LEU A 58 3.77 -1.43 -3.63
N SER A 59 4.68 -0.61 -4.13
CA SER A 59 4.66 -0.14 -5.52
C SER A 59 6.06 -0.02 -6.10
N PRO A 60 6.21 -0.10 -7.44
CA PRO A 60 7.47 0.24 -8.08
C PRO A 60 7.78 1.74 -7.95
N ASP A 61 9.08 2.05 -7.82
CA ASP A 61 9.62 3.39 -7.91
C ASP A 61 10.33 3.56 -9.24
N THR A 62 9.83 4.49 -10.08
CA THR A 62 10.38 4.81 -11.40
C THR A 62 10.96 6.21 -11.47
N ARG A 63 10.58 7.09 -10.53
CA ARG A 63 11.04 8.48 -10.48
C ARG A 63 11.47 8.88 -9.07
N LEU A 64 12.65 9.49 -8.96
CA LEU A 64 13.28 9.77 -7.67
C LEU A 64 13.03 11.18 -7.17
N ASP A 65 12.73 12.11 -8.07
CA ASP A 65 12.61 13.54 -7.80
C ASP A 65 11.60 14.24 -8.72
N GLY A 66 11.43 15.54 -8.50
CA GLY A 66 10.57 16.41 -9.28
C GLY A 66 9.09 16.31 -8.87
N TRP A 67 8.31 17.31 -9.31
CA TRP A 67 6.89 17.43 -9.01
C TRP A 67 6.09 16.17 -9.44
N ASP A 68 6.29 15.70 -10.65
CA ASP A 68 5.58 14.54 -11.18
C ASP A 68 6.09 13.21 -10.58
N GLY A 69 7.17 13.25 -9.80
CA GLY A 69 7.74 12.10 -9.10
C GLY A 69 7.22 11.89 -7.67
N CYS A 70 6.30 12.73 -7.18
CA CYS A 70 5.85 12.72 -5.79
C CYS A 70 5.37 11.35 -5.29
N SER A 71 4.68 10.57 -6.12
CA SER A 71 4.19 9.23 -5.77
C SER A 71 5.20 8.10 -5.99
N GLY A 72 6.44 8.39 -6.41
CA GLY A 72 7.45 7.40 -6.71
C GLY A 72 7.36 6.76 -8.11
N TYR A 73 6.19 6.72 -8.71
CA TYR A 73 5.94 6.16 -10.03
C TYR A 73 5.44 7.23 -11.01
N HIS A 74 5.89 7.15 -12.26
CA HIS A 74 5.30 7.92 -13.35
C HIS A 74 5.22 7.10 -14.64
N TYR A 75 4.06 7.05 -15.27
CA TYR A 75 3.77 6.18 -16.43
C TYR A 75 4.67 6.43 -17.65
N SER A 76 5.29 7.59 -17.81
CA SER A 76 6.22 7.84 -18.92
C SER A 76 7.64 7.31 -18.70
N ASP A 77 7.93 6.75 -17.52
CA ASP A 77 9.26 6.25 -17.21
C ASP A 77 9.49 4.85 -17.78
N SER A 78 10.73 4.49 -18.01
CA SER A 78 11.13 3.22 -18.62
C SER A 78 12.05 2.37 -17.75
N HIS A 79 12.30 2.81 -16.50
CA HIS A 79 13.18 2.10 -15.58
C HIS A 79 12.53 2.04 -14.19
N ILE A 80 12.66 0.89 -13.54
CA ILE A 80 12.30 0.67 -12.14
C ILE A 80 13.57 0.66 -11.30
N TYR A 81 13.62 1.48 -10.24
CA TYR A 81 14.71 1.51 -9.27
C TYR A 81 14.53 0.46 -8.17
N GLY A 82 13.33 0.00 -7.96
CA GLY A 82 12.96 -1.03 -6.99
C GLY A 82 11.50 -0.88 -6.55
N PHE A 83 11.18 -1.52 -5.45
CA PHE A 83 9.82 -1.59 -4.90
C PHE A 83 9.86 -1.18 -3.44
N SER A 84 9.31 0.00 -3.12
CA SER A 84 9.21 0.50 -1.76
C SER A 84 7.82 0.25 -1.16
N HIS A 85 7.70 0.42 0.16
CA HIS A 85 6.56 -0.07 0.93
C HIS A 85 5.58 1.02 1.34
N THR A 86 5.93 2.28 1.08
CA THR A 86 5.09 3.44 1.38
C THR A 86 5.09 4.40 0.19
N HIS A 87 3.89 4.85 -0.22
CA HIS A 87 3.70 5.79 -1.32
C HIS A 87 2.56 6.73 -1.00
N LEU A 88 2.65 7.98 -1.46
CA LEU A 88 1.56 8.96 -1.40
C LEU A 88 0.72 8.93 -2.68
N SER A 89 -0.54 9.28 -2.57
CA SER A 89 -1.45 9.42 -3.69
C SER A 89 -2.18 10.76 -3.64
N GLY A 90 -2.16 11.48 -4.75
CA GLY A 90 -2.85 12.77 -4.90
C GLY A 90 -2.16 13.93 -4.20
N THR A 91 -0.93 13.78 -3.73
CA THR A 91 -0.17 14.84 -3.06
C THR A 91 0.90 15.41 -3.98
N GLY A 92 1.27 16.67 -3.75
CA GLY A 92 2.36 17.34 -4.45
C GLY A 92 3.68 17.38 -3.68
N VAL A 93 3.87 16.49 -2.70
CA VAL A 93 5.08 16.39 -1.89
C VAL A 93 5.72 15.03 -2.09
N SER A 94 7.05 15.00 -2.04
CA SER A 94 7.85 13.78 -2.16
C SER A 94 8.20 13.29 -0.75
N ASP A 95 7.30 12.58 -0.14
CA ASP A 95 7.53 11.86 1.11
C ASP A 95 7.28 10.37 0.88
N TYR A 96 7.72 9.54 1.82
CA TYR A 96 7.63 8.09 1.72
C TYR A 96 8.67 7.49 0.74
N GLY A 97 8.37 6.34 0.15
CA GLY A 97 9.37 5.57 -0.61
C GLY A 97 10.30 4.80 0.32
N ASP A 98 9.76 4.34 1.46
CA ASP A 98 10.56 3.69 2.50
C ASP A 98 10.87 2.24 2.19
N VAL A 99 12.09 1.82 2.56
CA VAL A 99 12.53 0.42 2.54
C VAL A 99 12.42 -0.19 1.14
N LEU A 100 13.28 0.25 0.24
CA LEU A 100 13.28 -0.25 -1.12
C LEU A 100 13.95 -1.63 -1.21
N LEU A 101 13.26 -2.57 -1.87
CA LEU A 101 13.82 -3.86 -2.28
C LEU A 101 13.92 -3.93 -3.80
N MET A 102 15.07 -4.42 -4.32
CA MET A 102 15.28 -4.63 -5.74
C MET A 102 15.92 -5.98 -6.02
N PRO A 103 15.21 -6.92 -6.68
CA PRO A 103 15.82 -8.18 -7.12
C PRO A 103 16.74 -7.91 -8.32
N THR A 104 17.93 -8.52 -8.32
CA THR A 104 18.95 -8.31 -9.34
C THR A 104 19.82 -9.56 -9.49
N ASN A 105 20.69 -9.56 -10.50
CA ASN A 105 21.66 -10.64 -10.74
C ASN A 105 23.12 -10.18 -10.53
N LYS A 106 23.33 -8.94 -10.05
CA LYS A 106 24.67 -8.39 -9.75
C LYS A 106 24.65 -7.53 -8.50
N ILE A 107 25.72 -7.55 -7.73
CA ILE A 107 25.91 -6.63 -6.62
C ILE A 107 26.43 -5.31 -7.20
N ASN A 108 25.57 -4.30 -7.15
CA ASN A 108 25.90 -2.92 -7.46
C ASN A 108 25.04 -2.01 -6.57
N PHE A 109 25.64 -1.14 -5.78
CA PHE A 109 24.93 -0.26 -4.88
C PHE A 109 24.58 1.11 -5.49
N ASN A 110 25.03 1.39 -6.71
CA ASN A 110 24.56 2.53 -7.48
C ASN A 110 23.14 2.22 -8.01
N ASN A 111 22.21 3.15 -7.85
CA ASN A 111 20.86 2.98 -8.38
C ASN A 111 20.78 3.21 -9.92
N GLY A 112 21.78 3.83 -10.53
CA GLY A 112 21.84 4.12 -11.96
C GLY A 112 21.17 5.42 -12.39
N SER A 113 20.67 6.25 -11.46
CA SER A 113 20.04 7.54 -11.79
C SER A 113 21.03 8.55 -12.37
N ASP A 114 22.31 8.37 -12.10
CA ASP A 114 23.41 9.19 -12.64
C ASP A 114 23.81 8.81 -14.08
N GLY A 115 23.09 7.90 -14.73
CA GLY A 115 23.36 7.40 -16.08
C GLY A 115 24.45 6.34 -16.14
N LYS A 116 25.05 5.95 -15.01
CA LYS A 116 26.03 4.86 -14.93
C LYS A 116 25.33 3.53 -14.69
N ASP A 117 26.13 2.45 -14.75
CA ASP A 117 25.67 1.12 -14.38
C ASP A 117 25.16 1.10 -12.93
N GLY A 118 24.01 0.51 -12.72
CA GLY A 118 23.32 0.48 -11.42
C GLY A 118 22.42 -0.74 -11.27
N TYR A 119 21.69 -0.78 -10.17
CA TYR A 119 20.76 -1.89 -9.92
C TYR A 119 19.37 -1.68 -10.57
N ARG A 120 19.01 -0.48 -11.05
CA ARG A 120 17.74 -0.27 -11.76
C ARG A 120 17.63 -1.19 -12.96
N SER A 121 16.42 -1.50 -13.38
CA SER A 121 16.15 -2.27 -14.59
C SER A 121 15.16 -1.55 -15.50
N SER A 122 15.38 -1.65 -16.80
CA SER A 122 14.36 -1.31 -17.79
C SER A 122 13.16 -2.25 -17.69
N PHE A 123 12.00 -1.76 -18.11
CA PHE A 123 10.75 -2.52 -18.21
C PHE A 123 9.88 -1.97 -19.34
N LEU A 124 8.91 -2.77 -19.78
CA LEU A 124 7.93 -2.37 -20.78
C LEU A 124 6.53 -2.38 -20.14
N HIS A 125 5.73 -1.35 -20.39
CA HIS A 125 4.34 -1.27 -19.87
C HIS A 125 3.45 -2.41 -20.38
N GLU A 126 3.75 -3.01 -21.53
CA GLU A 126 3.05 -4.20 -22.03
C GLU A 126 3.29 -5.45 -21.17
N ASN A 127 4.37 -5.47 -20.39
CA ASN A 127 4.74 -6.52 -19.44
C ASN A 127 4.41 -6.14 -17.98
N GLU A 128 3.61 -5.11 -17.79
CA GLU A 128 3.18 -4.59 -16.50
C GLU A 128 1.69 -4.85 -16.29
N VAL A 129 1.34 -5.43 -15.16
CA VAL A 129 -0.05 -5.72 -14.79
C VAL A 129 -0.33 -5.19 -13.40
N ALA A 130 -1.38 -4.37 -13.26
CA ALA A 130 -1.83 -3.88 -11.97
C ALA A 130 -3.33 -4.03 -11.81
N SER A 131 -3.75 -4.37 -10.60
CA SER A 131 -5.15 -4.44 -10.19
C SER A 131 -5.26 -4.16 -8.68
N PRO A 132 -6.44 -3.87 -8.15
CA PRO A 132 -6.60 -3.64 -6.71
C PRO A 132 -5.94 -4.72 -5.85
N GLY A 133 -4.95 -4.34 -5.04
CA GLY A 133 -4.21 -5.24 -4.17
C GLY A 133 -3.15 -6.13 -4.83
N TYR A 134 -2.85 -5.92 -6.11
CA TYR A 134 -1.85 -6.71 -6.83
C TYR A 134 -1.10 -5.90 -7.89
N TYR A 135 0.20 -6.19 -8.03
CA TYR A 135 1.05 -5.65 -9.08
C TYR A 135 2.02 -6.73 -9.58
N ASN A 136 2.32 -6.70 -10.89
CA ASN A 136 3.29 -7.59 -11.52
C ASN A 136 4.04 -6.86 -12.64
N VAL A 137 5.33 -7.14 -12.79
CA VAL A 137 6.16 -6.61 -13.87
C VAL A 137 7.32 -7.55 -14.20
N TYR A 138 7.80 -7.48 -15.44
CA TYR A 138 9.01 -8.13 -15.86
C TYR A 138 10.16 -7.11 -16.00
N LEU A 139 11.28 -7.39 -15.33
CA LEU A 139 12.50 -6.57 -15.36
C LEU A 139 13.40 -7.04 -16.50
N ASP A 140 13.50 -6.25 -17.58
CA ASP A 140 14.12 -6.68 -18.82
C ASP A 140 15.65 -6.88 -18.71
N ASP A 141 16.37 -6.01 -17.96
CA ASP A 141 17.83 -6.08 -17.85
C ASP A 141 18.30 -7.29 -17.04
N THR A 142 17.47 -7.81 -16.15
CA THR A 142 17.82 -8.90 -15.25
C THR A 142 17.05 -10.18 -15.53
N ASN A 143 16.04 -10.13 -16.39
CA ASN A 143 15.10 -11.22 -16.69
C ASN A 143 14.45 -11.78 -15.40
N ILE A 144 13.93 -10.90 -14.55
CA ILE A 144 13.28 -11.25 -13.30
C ILE A 144 11.80 -10.83 -13.36
N GLU A 145 10.90 -11.76 -13.07
CA GLU A 145 9.50 -11.44 -12.88
C GLU A 145 9.25 -11.09 -11.41
N VAL A 146 8.59 -9.96 -11.17
CA VAL A 146 8.25 -9.47 -9.84
C VAL A 146 6.74 -9.43 -9.69
N SER A 147 6.22 -10.03 -8.63
CA SER A 147 4.82 -9.91 -8.23
C SER A 147 4.71 -9.40 -6.80
N LEU A 148 3.72 -8.54 -6.55
CA LEU A 148 3.49 -7.88 -5.27
C LEU A 148 2.03 -8.04 -4.84
N SER A 149 1.78 -8.29 -3.56
CA SER A 149 0.46 -8.20 -2.95
C SER A 149 0.57 -7.81 -1.48
N VAL A 150 -0.53 -7.33 -0.89
CA VAL A 150 -0.51 -6.69 0.44
C VAL A 150 -1.67 -7.12 1.34
N SER A 151 -1.44 -7.01 2.64
CA SER A 151 -2.44 -6.85 3.69
C SER A 151 -2.46 -5.39 4.19
N LYS A 152 -3.09 -5.10 5.32
CA LYS A 152 -3.21 -3.71 5.82
C LYS A 152 -1.86 -3.07 6.16
N ARG A 153 -0.92 -3.84 6.76
CA ARG A 153 0.37 -3.36 7.32
C ARG A 153 1.57 -4.13 6.80
N SER A 154 1.33 -5.11 5.93
CA SER A 154 2.37 -6.02 5.49
C SER A 154 2.20 -6.37 4.02
N GLY A 155 3.27 -6.83 3.37
CA GLY A 155 3.25 -7.20 1.96
C GLY A 155 4.13 -8.40 1.66
N ILE A 156 3.85 -9.04 0.53
CA ILE A 156 4.65 -10.13 -0.01
C ILE A 156 5.15 -9.73 -1.40
N HIS A 157 6.47 -9.84 -1.59
CA HIS A 157 7.09 -9.87 -2.90
C HIS A 157 7.32 -11.32 -3.30
N LYS A 158 7.16 -11.61 -4.58
CA LYS A 158 7.55 -12.88 -5.19
C LYS A 158 8.43 -12.59 -6.40
N TYR A 159 9.66 -13.03 -6.32
CA TYR A 159 10.66 -12.89 -7.37
C TYR A 159 10.89 -14.22 -8.06
N LYS A 160 10.75 -14.25 -9.37
CA LYS A 160 11.09 -15.41 -10.19
C LYS A 160 12.31 -15.07 -11.03
N PHE A 161 13.43 -15.62 -10.64
CA PHE A 161 14.73 -15.42 -11.30
C PHE A 161 14.87 -16.31 -12.53
N SER A 162 15.72 -15.88 -13.49
CA SER A 162 16.10 -16.75 -14.60
C SER A 162 16.98 -17.90 -14.12
N GLU A 163 16.84 -19.06 -14.76
CA GLU A 163 17.69 -20.22 -14.50
C GLU A 163 19.16 -19.90 -14.73
N GLY A 164 20.02 -20.32 -13.82
CA GLY A 164 21.46 -20.12 -13.88
C GLY A 164 21.95 -18.69 -13.63
N SER A 165 21.04 -17.73 -13.36
CA SER A 165 21.42 -16.39 -12.94
C SER A 165 21.79 -16.37 -11.46
N LYS A 166 22.58 -15.36 -11.02
CA LYS A 166 22.71 -15.07 -9.59
C LYS A 166 21.39 -14.52 -9.07
N GLN A 167 21.03 -14.93 -7.84
CA GLN A 167 19.83 -14.48 -7.19
C GLN A 167 20.21 -13.56 -6.03
N ILE A 168 19.95 -12.27 -6.20
CA ILE A 168 20.35 -11.22 -5.28
C ILE A 168 19.16 -10.31 -5.03
N VAL A 169 18.99 -9.88 -3.78
CA VAL A 169 18.04 -8.81 -3.40
C VAL A 169 18.85 -7.69 -2.78
N ILE A 170 18.74 -6.49 -3.35
CA ILE A 170 19.29 -5.27 -2.75
C ILE A 170 18.20 -4.67 -1.87
N LEU A 171 18.59 -4.33 -0.63
CA LEU A 171 17.84 -3.48 0.27
C LEU A 171 18.52 -2.12 0.30
N ASP A 172 17.77 -1.06 0.00
CA ASP A 172 18.26 0.31 -0.01
C ASP A 172 17.44 1.17 0.96
N LEU A 173 18.09 1.65 2.03
CA LEU A 173 17.51 2.57 2.99
C LEU A 173 17.88 4.04 2.72
N GLU A 174 18.69 4.31 1.69
CA GLU A 174 19.03 5.67 1.22
C GLU A 174 18.02 6.21 0.19
N HIS A 175 17.14 5.35 -0.33
CA HIS A 175 16.20 5.66 -1.41
C HIS A 175 15.31 6.87 -1.09
N ARG A 176 15.18 7.79 -2.08
CA ARG A 176 14.37 9.01 -2.09
C ARG A 176 14.78 10.05 -1.05
N ASP A 177 13.91 10.41 -0.12
CA ASP A 177 14.00 11.56 0.78
C ASP A 177 15.27 11.60 1.63
N GLU A 178 15.56 12.76 2.21
CA GLU A 178 16.71 12.90 3.10
C GLU A 178 16.62 11.93 4.29
N VAL A 179 17.57 10.99 4.37
CA VAL A 179 17.66 10.07 5.49
C VAL A 179 18.25 10.77 6.70
N LEU A 180 17.53 10.78 7.81
CA LEU A 180 18.01 11.27 9.10
C LEU A 180 18.85 10.21 9.81
N ASP A 181 18.33 8.98 9.88
CA ASP A 181 19.00 7.80 10.41
C ASP A 181 18.40 6.53 9.81
N SER A 182 19.20 5.49 9.68
CA SER A 182 18.72 4.17 9.31
C SER A 182 19.59 3.08 9.92
N LYS A 183 19.01 1.89 10.11
CA LYS A 183 19.70 0.74 10.66
C LYS A 183 19.17 -0.55 10.07
N LEU A 184 20.05 -1.48 9.77
CA LEU A 184 19.73 -2.82 9.35
C LEU A 184 20.36 -3.82 10.32
N LEU A 185 19.56 -4.71 10.88
CA LEU A 185 19.94 -5.81 11.74
C LEU A 185 19.71 -7.12 11.00
N VAL A 186 20.74 -7.93 10.88
CA VAL A 186 20.66 -9.31 10.42
C VAL A 186 20.50 -10.20 11.63
N GLU A 187 19.31 -10.73 11.84
CA GLU A 187 19.00 -11.56 13.02
C GLU A 187 19.40 -13.02 12.80
N ASN A 188 19.18 -13.51 11.60
CA ASN A 188 19.63 -14.82 11.14
C ASN A 188 19.69 -14.82 9.60
N ASN A 189 19.86 -15.97 8.97
CA ASN A 189 20.02 -16.07 7.51
C ASN A 189 18.69 -15.98 6.72
N GLN A 190 17.55 -15.68 7.36
CA GLN A 190 16.25 -15.46 6.72
C GLN A 190 15.55 -14.19 7.23
N LEU A 191 15.96 -13.68 8.40
CA LEU A 191 15.25 -12.61 9.09
C LEU A 191 16.15 -11.39 9.27
N VAL A 192 15.67 -10.25 8.79
CA VAL A 192 16.30 -8.95 8.97
C VAL A 192 15.28 -7.95 9.45
N SER A 193 15.70 -6.99 10.26
CA SER A 193 14.85 -5.92 10.76
C SER A 193 15.61 -4.60 10.79
N GLY A 194 14.91 -3.50 10.99
CA GLY A 194 15.57 -2.21 11.08
C GLY A 194 14.61 -1.04 11.08
N HIS A 195 15.18 0.12 10.84
CA HIS A 195 14.39 1.35 10.70
C HIS A 195 14.97 2.27 9.61
N ARG A 196 14.12 3.14 9.13
CA ARG A 196 14.46 4.29 8.30
C ARG A 196 13.73 5.50 8.84
N PHE A 197 14.48 6.53 9.23
CA PHE A 197 13.95 7.84 9.59
C PHE A 197 14.32 8.82 8.50
N SER A 198 13.38 9.59 8.03
CA SER A 198 13.55 10.46 6.87
C SER A 198 12.90 11.82 7.09
N LYS A 199 13.26 12.73 6.20
CA LYS A 199 12.74 14.08 6.18
C LYS A 199 12.50 14.53 4.75
N ALA A 200 11.30 15.02 4.51
CA ALA A 200 10.94 15.82 3.35
C ALA A 200 9.97 16.92 3.80
N TRP A 201 8.68 16.86 3.43
CA TRP A 201 7.67 17.72 4.04
C TRP A 201 7.44 17.31 5.51
N ALA A 202 7.28 16.03 5.78
CA ALA A 202 7.36 15.50 7.14
C ALA A 202 8.78 15.69 7.67
N THR A 203 8.94 16.41 8.79
CA THR A 203 10.25 16.80 9.32
C THR A 203 10.96 15.69 10.09
N ASP A 204 10.23 14.68 10.57
CA ASP A 204 10.74 13.51 11.29
C ASP A 204 9.77 12.32 11.06
N GLN A 205 9.86 11.70 9.88
CA GLN A 205 9.13 10.47 9.59
C GLN A 205 9.90 9.27 10.12
N ARG A 206 9.23 8.37 10.82
CA ARG A 206 9.83 7.19 11.41
C ARG A 206 9.13 5.93 10.95
N LEU A 207 9.88 5.06 10.27
CA LEU A 207 9.42 3.76 9.84
C LEU A 207 10.34 2.65 10.33
N PHE A 208 9.75 1.59 10.87
CA PHE A 208 10.39 0.35 11.26
C PHE A 208 9.92 -0.76 10.35
N PHE A 209 10.78 -1.75 10.11
CA PHE A 209 10.46 -2.87 9.24
C PHE A 209 10.99 -4.19 9.80
N ASP A 210 10.31 -5.28 9.43
CA ASP A 210 10.71 -6.66 9.68
C ASP A 210 10.51 -7.44 8.38
N ILE A 211 11.59 -8.09 7.89
CA ILE A 211 11.62 -8.79 6.60
C ILE A 211 12.01 -10.24 6.82
N GLU A 212 11.21 -11.16 6.27
CA GLU A 212 11.49 -12.58 6.25
C GLU A 212 11.56 -13.10 4.82
N PHE A 213 12.70 -13.72 4.50
CA PHE A 213 12.92 -14.39 3.22
C PHE A 213 12.47 -15.86 3.31
N SER A 214 11.76 -16.34 2.31
CA SER A 214 11.29 -17.73 2.25
C SER A 214 12.41 -18.76 2.11
N ARG A 215 13.62 -18.32 1.78
CA ARG A 215 14.85 -19.12 1.67
C ARG A 215 15.99 -18.45 2.42
N PRO A 216 16.92 -19.20 3.00
CA PRO A 216 18.08 -18.61 3.63
C PRO A 216 19.00 -17.95 2.60
N PHE A 217 19.47 -16.75 2.88
CA PHE A 217 20.55 -16.16 2.11
C PHE A 217 21.90 -16.80 2.52
N THR A 218 22.77 -16.96 1.54
CA THR A 218 24.10 -17.58 1.70
C THR A 218 25.16 -16.56 2.09
N ASN A 219 24.93 -15.30 1.71
CA ASN A 219 25.85 -14.21 2.00
C ASN A 219 25.08 -12.87 2.09
N VAL A 220 25.65 -11.92 2.82
CA VAL A 220 25.19 -10.53 2.85
C VAL A 220 26.39 -9.59 2.73
N THR A 221 26.30 -8.66 1.77
CA THR A 221 27.31 -7.62 1.56
C THR A 221 26.71 -6.26 1.86
N PHE A 222 27.35 -5.46 2.70
CA PHE A 222 26.93 -4.10 3.03
C PHE A 222 27.74 -3.07 2.24
N LEU A 223 27.10 -2.00 1.79
CA LEU A 223 27.80 -0.83 1.24
C LEU A 223 28.79 -0.28 2.28
N GLU A 224 30.07 -0.26 1.93
CA GLU A 224 31.17 0.20 2.83
C GLU A 224 31.17 -0.48 4.22
N GLY A 225 30.57 -1.67 4.36
CA GLY A 225 30.44 -2.38 5.62
C GLY A 225 29.50 -1.76 6.64
N LYS A 226 28.67 -0.77 6.24
CA LYS A 226 27.81 0.00 7.15
C LYS A 226 26.45 -0.67 7.37
N THR A 227 26.09 -0.83 8.63
CA THR A 227 24.79 -1.34 9.08
C THR A 227 23.90 -0.27 9.71
N SER A 228 24.41 0.96 9.88
CA SER A 228 23.65 2.10 10.42
C SER A 228 24.14 3.42 9.86
N GLY A 229 23.30 4.45 9.94
CA GLY A 229 23.55 5.82 9.48
C GLY A 229 22.72 6.18 8.25
N LYS A 230 23.12 7.23 7.52
CA LYS A 230 22.30 7.77 6.42
C LYS A 230 22.37 6.95 5.11
N ARG A 231 23.39 6.12 4.93
CA ARG A 231 23.66 5.38 3.67
C ARG A 231 23.81 3.90 3.94
N VAL A 232 22.72 3.27 4.35
CA VAL A 232 22.67 1.82 4.58
C VAL A 232 22.08 1.13 3.37
N LYS A 233 22.88 0.27 2.72
CA LYS A 233 22.44 -0.63 1.66
C LYS A 233 23.04 -2.00 1.91
N ALA A 234 22.27 -3.05 1.59
CA ALA A 234 22.74 -4.43 1.67
C ALA A 234 22.33 -5.23 0.44
N ALA A 235 23.15 -6.17 0.05
CA ALA A 235 22.86 -7.16 -0.98
C ALA A 235 22.84 -8.54 -0.35
N PHE A 236 21.70 -9.22 -0.44
CA PHE A 236 21.51 -10.60 0.04
C PHE A 236 21.61 -11.56 -1.15
N GLU A 237 22.50 -12.54 -1.05
CA GLU A 237 22.73 -13.55 -2.08
C GLU A 237 22.06 -14.86 -1.69
N PHE A 238 21.37 -15.50 -2.62
CA PHE A 238 20.62 -16.74 -2.40
C PHE A 238 21.14 -17.86 -3.28
N ASP A 239 20.97 -19.10 -2.85
CA ASP A 239 21.06 -20.30 -3.67
C ASP A 239 19.65 -20.87 -3.87
N LEU A 240 19.08 -20.64 -5.04
CA LEU A 240 17.75 -21.10 -5.44
C LEU A 240 17.82 -22.25 -6.46
N SER A 241 18.84 -23.11 -6.36
CA SER A 241 19.06 -24.23 -7.29
C SER A 241 17.88 -25.20 -7.37
N GLU A 242 17.09 -25.34 -6.31
CA GLU A 242 15.89 -26.19 -6.27
C GLU A 242 14.61 -25.49 -6.79
N SER A 243 14.61 -24.17 -6.76
CA SER A 243 13.46 -23.36 -7.20
C SER A 243 13.94 -21.94 -7.47
N ASN A 244 13.72 -21.43 -8.65
CA ASN A 244 14.08 -20.07 -9.03
C ASN A 244 13.15 -18.99 -8.43
N ILE A 245 12.35 -19.35 -7.42
CA ILE A 245 11.38 -18.45 -6.77
C ILE A 245 11.83 -18.13 -5.35
N LEU A 246 11.79 -16.83 -5.02
CA LEU A 246 11.95 -16.29 -3.68
C LEU A 246 10.72 -15.47 -3.31
N GLU A 247 10.07 -15.78 -2.21
CA GLU A 247 9.08 -14.89 -1.59
C GLU A 247 9.72 -14.13 -0.43
N VAL A 248 9.35 -12.86 -0.28
CA VAL A 248 9.83 -11.97 0.78
C VAL A 248 8.62 -11.35 1.45
N GLN A 249 8.46 -11.61 2.74
CA GLN A 249 7.42 -11.01 3.57
C GLN A 249 7.97 -9.79 4.28
N VAL A 250 7.25 -8.68 4.23
CA VAL A 250 7.64 -7.41 4.87
C VAL A 250 6.49 -6.89 5.71
N GLY A 251 6.76 -6.61 6.98
CA GLY A 251 5.86 -5.86 7.87
C GLY A 251 6.45 -4.49 8.18
N ILE A 252 5.62 -3.46 8.26
CA ILE A 252 6.02 -2.10 8.61
C ILE A 252 5.29 -1.61 9.87
N SER A 253 5.89 -0.65 10.57
CA SER A 253 5.34 -0.01 11.77
C SER A 253 5.89 1.40 11.92
N ALA A 254 5.09 2.32 12.44
CA ALA A 254 5.55 3.64 12.86
C ALA A 254 6.02 3.67 14.33
N VAL A 255 5.92 2.55 15.04
CA VAL A 255 6.15 2.43 16.49
C VAL A 255 7.55 1.92 16.79
N ASP A 256 7.80 0.64 16.46
CA ASP A 256 9.07 -0.04 16.71
C ASP A 256 9.22 -1.33 15.86
N ASN A 257 10.38 -1.99 15.97
CA ASN A 257 10.64 -3.26 15.28
C ASN A 257 9.77 -4.43 15.79
N GLU A 258 9.31 -4.39 17.05
CA GLU A 258 8.38 -5.38 17.56
C GLU A 258 7.01 -5.23 16.90
N GLY A 259 6.54 -3.98 16.71
CA GLY A 259 5.31 -3.66 15.98
C GLY A 259 5.35 -4.17 14.54
N SER A 260 6.42 -3.87 13.79
CA SER A 260 6.56 -4.35 12.40
C SER A 260 6.56 -5.88 12.31
N ARG A 261 7.21 -6.56 13.26
CA ARG A 261 7.21 -8.03 13.36
C ARG A 261 5.82 -8.58 13.69
N LYS A 262 5.12 -8.00 14.67
CA LYS A 262 3.75 -8.40 15.02
C LYS A 262 2.80 -8.23 13.83
N ASN A 263 2.90 -7.10 13.13
CA ASN A 263 2.12 -6.84 11.93
C ASN A 263 2.36 -7.92 10.88
N ARG A 264 3.62 -8.22 10.53
CA ARG A 264 3.98 -9.26 9.57
C ARG A 264 3.45 -10.63 9.99
N ILE A 265 3.74 -11.08 11.20
CA ILE A 265 3.35 -12.42 11.67
C ILE A 265 1.81 -12.54 11.73
N THR A 266 1.11 -11.52 12.24
CA THR A 266 -0.34 -11.57 12.37
C THR A 266 -1.04 -11.60 11.01
N GLU A 267 -0.55 -10.82 10.06
CA GLU A 267 -1.22 -10.64 8.79
C GLU A 267 -0.78 -11.63 7.70
N LEU A 268 0.47 -12.12 7.76
CA LEU A 268 1.05 -12.97 6.70
C LEU A 268 1.36 -14.41 7.08
N LYS A 269 1.13 -14.82 8.34
CA LYS A 269 1.39 -16.20 8.76
C LYS A 269 0.70 -17.20 7.84
N ASP A 270 1.45 -18.18 7.35
CA ASP A 270 0.99 -19.25 6.47
C ASP A 270 0.32 -18.77 5.15
N LYS A 271 0.71 -17.58 4.68
CA LYS A 271 0.23 -17.03 3.41
C LYS A 271 1.35 -17.01 2.37
N SER A 272 1.00 -17.45 1.16
CA SER A 272 1.77 -17.18 -0.06
C SER A 272 1.24 -15.89 -0.72
N LEU A 273 2.00 -15.34 -1.67
CA LEU A 273 1.53 -14.21 -2.47
C LEU A 273 0.19 -14.50 -3.15
N ASP A 274 0.02 -15.69 -3.70
CA ASP A 274 -1.21 -16.04 -4.45
C ASP A 274 -2.45 -16.06 -3.53
N LYS A 275 -2.30 -16.54 -2.29
CA LYS A 275 -3.36 -16.49 -1.28
C LYS A 275 -3.66 -15.04 -0.87
N LEU A 276 -2.63 -14.24 -0.62
CA LEU A 276 -2.77 -12.84 -0.24
C LEU A 276 -3.45 -12.02 -1.34
N ARG A 277 -3.11 -12.27 -2.61
CA ARG A 277 -3.76 -11.67 -3.77
C ARG A 277 -5.27 -11.93 -3.81
N VAL A 278 -5.69 -13.16 -3.55
CA VAL A 278 -7.12 -13.52 -3.51
C VAL A 278 -7.83 -12.79 -2.37
N GLU A 279 -7.22 -12.75 -1.18
CA GLU A 279 -7.77 -12.02 -0.03
C GLU A 279 -7.88 -10.51 -0.32
N ALA A 280 -6.83 -9.90 -0.88
CA ALA A 280 -6.83 -8.48 -1.25
C ALA A 280 -7.92 -8.16 -2.29
N ASN A 281 -8.07 -9.00 -3.31
CA ASN A 281 -9.14 -8.85 -4.29
C ASN A 281 -10.53 -8.95 -3.64
N THR A 282 -10.74 -9.89 -2.73
CA THR A 282 -12.01 -10.04 -2.01
C THR A 282 -12.35 -8.78 -1.19
N ILE A 283 -11.37 -8.23 -0.47
CA ILE A 283 -11.54 -7.00 0.30
C ILE A 283 -11.92 -5.82 -0.63
N TRP A 284 -11.28 -5.70 -1.78
CA TRP A 284 -11.62 -4.67 -2.76
C TRP A 284 -12.99 -4.87 -3.38
N GLU A 285 -13.38 -6.11 -3.70
CA GLU A 285 -14.75 -6.42 -4.19
C GLU A 285 -15.81 -5.98 -3.17
N GLU A 286 -15.60 -6.27 -1.89
CA GLU A 286 -16.50 -5.84 -0.81
C GLU A 286 -16.61 -4.32 -0.73
N GLN A 287 -15.50 -3.60 -0.85
CA GLN A 287 -15.48 -2.14 -0.79
C GLN A 287 -16.16 -1.51 -2.02
N LEU A 288 -15.83 -1.98 -3.21
CA LEU A 288 -16.42 -1.46 -4.45
C LEU A 288 -17.91 -1.76 -4.54
N ASN A 289 -18.36 -2.88 -3.94
CA ASN A 289 -19.76 -3.27 -3.93
C ASN A 289 -20.65 -2.40 -3.02
N LYS A 290 -20.08 -1.48 -2.25
CA LYS A 290 -20.85 -0.47 -1.48
C LYS A 290 -21.65 0.47 -2.37
N ILE A 291 -21.19 0.69 -3.62
CA ILE A 291 -21.94 1.43 -4.64
C ILE A 291 -21.97 0.58 -5.91
N VAL A 292 -23.15 0.12 -6.27
CA VAL A 292 -23.36 -0.62 -7.52
C VAL A 292 -24.03 0.30 -8.53
N VAL A 293 -23.36 0.49 -9.66
CA VAL A 293 -23.89 1.26 -10.79
C VAL A 293 -24.23 0.35 -11.95
N GLU A 294 -25.18 0.76 -12.75
CA GLU A 294 -25.57 0.10 -14.00
C GLU A 294 -25.55 1.15 -15.12
N THR A 295 -24.86 0.86 -16.19
CA THR A 295 -24.76 1.70 -17.37
C THR A 295 -24.67 0.85 -18.62
N TYR A 296 -25.07 1.41 -19.76
CA TYR A 296 -24.94 0.77 -21.07
C TYR A 296 -23.53 0.89 -21.65
N ASP A 297 -22.74 1.85 -21.16
CA ASP A 297 -21.36 2.07 -21.59
C ASP A 297 -20.36 1.48 -20.58
N LYS A 298 -19.57 0.51 -21.04
CA LYS A 298 -18.49 -0.05 -20.21
C LYS A 298 -17.45 0.98 -19.78
N GLN A 299 -17.24 2.02 -20.58
CA GLN A 299 -16.29 3.08 -20.23
C GLN A 299 -16.71 3.84 -18.97
N ASP A 300 -18.01 4.04 -18.77
CA ASP A 300 -18.54 4.61 -17.54
C ASP A 300 -18.23 3.74 -16.32
N MET A 301 -18.31 2.40 -16.46
CA MET A 301 -17.93 1.45 -15.40
C MET A 301 -16.45 1.61 -15.03
N TYR A 302 -15.55 1.64 -16.01
CA TYR A 302 -14.11 1.86 -15.77
C TYR A 302 -13.85 3.20 -15.10
N THR A 303 -14.48 4.26 -15.56
CA THR A 303 -14.34 5.60 -14.98
C THR A 303 -14.84 5.64 -13.55
N PHE A 304 -16.03 5.10 -13.30
CA PHE A 304 -16.65 5.13 -11.98
C PHE A 304 -15.86 4.31 -10.96
N TYR A 305 -15.55 3.03 -11.27
CA TYR A 305 -14.88 2.16 -10.29
C TYR A 305 -13.41 2.52 -10.10
N SER A 306 -12.71 3.05 -11.12
CA SER A 306 -11.37 3.60 -10.93
C SER A 306 -11.39 4.85 -10.04
N ALA A 307 -12.37 5.75 -10.20
CA ALA A 307 -12.53 6.89 -9.32
C ALA A 307 -12.88 6.46 -7.89
N LEU A 308 -13.81 5.53 -7.71
CA LEU A 308 -14.17 4.99 -6.40
C LEU A 308 -12.97 4.33 -5.69
N TYR A 309 -12.17 3.53 -6.41
CA TYR A 309 -10.92 2.96 -5.91
C TYR A 309 -10.00 4.05 -5.38
N HIS A 310 -9.74 5.12 -6.14
CA HIS A 310 -8.84 6.20 -5.74
C HIS A 310 -9.32 6.97 -4.51
N THR A 311 -10.63 7.02 -4.24
CA THR A 311 -11.13 7.62 -2.99
C THR A 311 -10.75 6.82 -1.74
N MET A 312 -10.33 5.55 -1.87
CA MET A 312 -10.08 4.65 -0.75
C MET A 312 -8.60 4.32 -0.53
N ILE A 313 -7.67 4.95 -1.28
CA ILE A 313 -6.22 4.72 -1.08
C ILE A 313 -5.56 5.75 -0.15
N ALA A 314 -6.28 6.77 0.27
CA ALA A 314 -5.92 7.70 1.33
C ALA A 314 -7.22 8.23 1.98
N PRO A 315 -7.21 8.61 3.28
CA PRO A 315 -6.11 8.56 4.26
C PRO A 315 -5.65 7.13 4.58
N ASN A 316 -4.49 7.01 5.22
CA ASN A 316 -3.87 5.71 5.48
C ASN A 316 -3.93 5.33 6.95
N LEU A 317 -4.19 4.06 7.22
CA LEU A 317 -4.02 3.48 8.55
C LEU A 317 -2.60 3.76 9.08
N TYR A 318 -2.46 4.16 10.35
CA TYR A 318 -1.19 4.51 10.96
C TYR A 318 -1.09 3.93 12.38
N GLN A 319 -1.41 2.64 12.50
CA GLN A 319 -1.53 1.93 13.76
C GLN A 319 -1.16 0.47 13.58
N ASP A 320 -0.43 -0.10 14.55
CA ASP A 320 -0.07 -1.51 14.60
C ASP A 320 -1.26 -2.41 14.97
N VAL A 321 -1.14 -3.72 14.75
CA VAL A 321 -2.19 -4.71 15.07
C VAL A 321 -2.53 -4.78 16.57
N ASP A 322 -1.63 -4.28 17.44
CA ASP A 322 -1.83 -4.23 18.89
C ASP A 322 -2.40 -2.88 19.37
N GLY A 323 -2.84 -2.03 18.44
CA GLY A 323 -3.47 -0.74 18.74
C GLY A 323 -2.48 0.40 19.02
N ARG A 324 -1.15 0.14 18.99
CA ARG A 324 -0.14 1.18 19.20
C ARG A 324 0.05 2.03 17.94
N TYR A 325 0.28 3.33 18.13
CA TYR A 325 0.58 4.28 17.05
C TYR A 325 1.50 5.40 17.54
N ARG A 326 2.10 6.14 16.62
CA ARG A 326 2.87 7.35 16.93
C ARG A 326 1.97 8.57 16.80
N GLY A 327 1.80 9.31 17.90
CA GLY A 327 0.97 10.51 17.95
C GLY A 327 1.67 11.77 17.44
N MET A 328 0.92 12.86 17.32
CA MET A 328 1.43 14.17 16.87
C MET A 328 2.47 14.79 17.83
N ASP A 329 2.55 14.32 19.06
CA ASP A 329 3.59 14.64 20.05
C ASP A 329 4.85 13.77 19.90
N MET A 330 4.91 12.93 18.86
CA MET A 330 5.95 11.93 18.58
C MET A 330 6.07 10.81 19.61
N ASN A 331 5.20 10.76 20.63
CA ASN A 331 5.13 9.67 21.60
C ASN A 331 4.35 8.47 21.04
N ILE A 332 4.48 7.33 21.70
CA ILE A 332 3.71 6.13 21.39
C ILE A 332 2.45 6.12 22.25
N HIS A 333 1.32 6.07 21.60
CA HIS A 333 0.00 5.93 22.18
C HIS A 333 -0.60 4.56 21.84
N GLN A 334 -1.75 4.25 22.44
CA GLN A 334 -2.50 3.03 22.18
C GLN A 334 -4.01 3.31 22.20
N ASP A 335 -4.69 2.86 21.16
CA ASP A 335 -6.15 2.83 21.07
C ASP A 335 -6.59 1.46 20.55
N GLU A 336 -7.38 0.72 21.32
CA GLU A 336 -7.94 -0.58 20.94
C GLU A 336 -9.40 -0.47 20.44
N LYS A 337 -9.96 0.75 20.45
CA LYS A 337 -11.38 0.97 20.15
C LYS A 337 -11.59 1.54 18.75
N SER A 338 -10.65 2.32 18.26
CA SER A 338 -10.71 2.93 16.94
C SER A 338 -9.37 2.81 16.21
N ASP A 339 -9.44 2.70 14.89
CA ASP A 339 -8.28 2.77 14.03
C ASP A 339 -7.77 4.22 13.94
N TYR A 340 -6.44 4.41 14.00
CA TYR A 340 -5.79 5.71 13.87
C TYR A 340 -5.22 5.89 12.47
N TYR A 341 -5.44 7.07 11.86
CA TYR A 341 -5.11 7.36 10.46
C TYR A 341 -4.18 8.56 10.30
N THR A 342 -3.51 8.62 9.15
CA THR A 342 -2.67 9.74 8.71
C THR A 342 -2.90 10.03 7.22
N VAL A 343 -2.24 11.05 6.67
CA VAL A 343 -2.37 11.49 5.28
C VAL A 343 -3.78 12.04 5.01
N PHE A 344 -4.25 12.89 5.90
CA PHE A 344 -5.45 13.68 5.63
C PHE A 344 -5.10 14.93 4.81
N SER A 345 -6.00 15.31 3.93
CA SER A 345 -5.94 16.56 3.17
C SER A 345 -7.32 17.20 3.16
N LEU A 346 -7.71 17.79 4.31
CA LEU A 346 -9.08 18.25 4.53
C LEU A 346 -9.51 19.35 3.57
N TRP A 347 -8.59 20.24 3.17
CA TRP A 347 -8.91 21.30 2.20
C TRP A 347 -9.19 20.78 0.79
N ASP A 348 -8.73 19.58 0.43
CA ASP A 348 -9.08 18.91 -0.82
C ASP A 348 -10.35 18.05 -0.68
N THR A 349 -10.46 17.31 0.43
CA THR A 349 -11.41 16.20 0.58
C THR A 349 -12.74 16.57 1.26
N TYR A 350 -12.82 17.73 1.95
CA TYR A 350 -14.00 18.11 2.75
C TYR A 350 -15.29 18.26 1.95
N ARG A 351 -15.19 18.60 0.66
CA ARG A 351 -16.37 18.87 -0.19
C ARG A 351 -17.03 17.61 -0.74
N ALA A 352 -16.25 16.55 -0.98
CA ALA A 352 -16.75 15.38 -1.67
C ALA A 352 -16.37 14.06 -0.97
N ALA A 353 -15.08 13.78 -0.75
CA ALA A 353 -14.65 12.49 -0.24
C ALA A 353 -15.16 12.23 1.18
N HIS A 354 -14.99 13.17 2.13
CA HIS A 354 -15.51 12.99 3.49
C HIS A 354 -17.04 12.90 3.53
N PRO A 355 -17.84 13.74 2.84
CA PRO A 355 -19.29 13.52 2.70
C PRO A 355 -19.65 12.15 2.11
N LEU A 356 -18.92 11.65 1.12
CA LEU A 356 -19.12 10.31 0.58
C LEU A 356 -18.89 9.24 1.67
N TYR A 357 -17.80 9.35 2.45
CA TYR A 357 -17.49 8.40 3.53
C TYR A 357 -18.59 8.35 4.59
N THR A 358 -19.29 9.45 4.89
CA THR A 358 -20.43 9.42 5.84
C THR A 358 -21.58 8.53 5.35
N ILE A 359 -21.60 8.19 4.06
CA ILE A 359 -22.63 7.32 3.44
C ILE A 359 -22.11 5.88 3.37
N ILE A 360 -20.89 5.67 2.84
CA ILE A 360 -20.38 4.33 2.50
C ILE A 360 -19.37 3.77 3.50
N GLU A 361 -18.79 4.61 4.38
CA GLU A 361 -17.74 4.28 5.36
C GLU A 361 -18.11 4.85 6.76
N GLN A 362 -19.32 4.60 7.25
CA GLN A 362 -19.83 5.23 8.47
C GLN A 362 -18.98 4.91 9.71
N GLU A 363 -18.58 3.65 9.91
CA GLU A 363 -17.72 3.25 11.03
C GLU A 363 -16.35 3.92 10.91
N ARG A 364 -15.74 3.86 9.73
CA ARG A 364 -14.44 4.48 9.46
C ARG A 364 -14.50 6.02 9.60
N THR A 365 -15.62 6.64 9.27
CA THR A 365 -15.81 8.08 9.49
C THR A 365 -15.72 8.43 10.97
N ASN A 366 -16.23 7.55 11.86
CA ASN A 366 -16.07 7.73 13.30
C ASN A 366 -14.61 7.57 13.72
N ASP A 367 -13.87 6.63 13.13
CA ASP A 367 -12.43 6.47 13.38
C ASP A 367 -11.64 7.70 12.91
N PHE A 368 -11.99 8.31 11.78
CA PHE A 368 -11.40 9.57 11.33
C PHE A 368 -11.66 10.70 12.32
N ILE A 369 -12.89 10.82 12.83
CA ILE A 369 -13.22 11.83 13.84
C ILE A 369 -12.42 11.59 15.12
N ASN A 370 -12.35 10.35 15.61
CA ASN A 370 -11.56 10.00 16.79
C ASN A 370 -10.06 10.28 16.56
N THR A 371 -9.55 9.98 15.36
CA THR A 371 -8.18 10.33 14.99
C THR A 371 -7.92 11.84 15.09
N PHE A 372 -8.82 12.68 14.60
CA PHE A 372 -8.68 14.14 14.72
C PHE A 372 -8.72 14.64 16.17
N LEU A 373 -9.57 14.04 17.00
CA LEU A 373 -9.63 14.36 18.43
C LEU A 373 -8.33 13.96 19.13
N ASN A 374 -7.82 12.76 18.88
CA ASN A 374 -6.53 12.30 19.40
C ASN A 374 -5.38 13.23 18.97
N LYS A 375 -5.33 13.59 17.68
CA LYS A 375 -4.32 14.52 17.16
C LYS A 375 -4.37 15.90 17.83
N TYR A 376 -5.56 16.40 18.12
CA TYR A 376 -5.73 17.63 18.89
C TYR A 376 -5.20 17.50 20.32
N ASP A 377 -5.53 16.42 21.00
CA ASP A 377 -5.08 16.17 22.37
C ASP A 377 -3.56 15.99 22.46
N GLU A 378 -2.96 15.34 21.45
CA GLU A 378 -1.52 15.10 21.36
C GLU A 378 -0.72 16.32 20.91
N GLY A 379 -1.19 17.02 19.86
CA GLY A 379 -0.44 18.11 19.21
C GLY A 379 -0.95 19.52 19.53
N GLY A 380 -2.10 19.65 20.20
CA GLY A 380 -2.72 20.93 20.55
C GLY A 380 -3.39 21.65 19.38
N ILE A 381 -3.33 21.10 18.17
CA ILE A 381 -3.96 21.65 16.95
C ILE A 381 -4.61 20.51 16.17
N MET A 382 -5.81 20.74 15.67
CA MET A 382 -6.42 19.82 14.71
C MET A 382 -5.76 20.03 13.33
N PRO A 383 -5.07 19.05 12.79
CA PRO A 383 -4.35 19.23 11.53
C PRO A 383 -5.33 19.33 10.36
N ILE A 384 -5.06 20.24 9.41
CA ILE A 384 -5.75 20.30 8.13
C ILE A 384 -5.12 19.32 7.14
N TRP A 385 -3.81 19.16 7.25
CA TRP A 385 -3.00 18.26 6.47
C TRP A 385 -1.87 17.69 7.34
N ASP A 386 -1.82 16.38 7.52
CA ASP A 386 -0.81 15.70 8.32
C ASP A 386 -0.18 14.55 7.57
N LEU A 387 1.04 14.23 7.92
CA LEU A 387 1.81 13.13 7.34
C LEU A 387 2.67 12.46 8.41
N ALA A 388 2.41 11.17 8.70
CA ALA A 388 3.25 10.34 9.57
C ALA A 388 3.61 11.05 10.90
N ALA A 389 2.61 11.52 11.65
CA ALA A 389 2.75 12.27 12.89
C ALA A 389 3.46 13.65 12.77
N ASN A 390 3.53 14.19 11.57
CA ASN A 390 4.05 15.55 11.31
C ASN A 390 2.94 16.46 10.78
N TYR A 391 3.07 17.77 11.05
CA TYR A 391 2.14 18.80 10.62
C TYR A 391 2.88 20.05 10.19
#